data_cd399070e8a6562853af4970ed75f4ac
#
_entry.id   cd399070e8a6562853af4970ed75f4ac
#
_cell.length_a   1.000
_cell.length_b   1.000
_cell.length_c   1.000
_cell.angle_alpha   90.00
_cell.angle_beta   90.00
_cell.angle_gamma   90.00
#
_symmetry.space_group_name_H-M   'P 1'
#
loop_
_entity.id
_entity.type
_entity.pdbx_description
1 polymer ?
#
loop_
_entity_poly.entity_id
_entity_poly.type
_entity_poly.pdbx_seq_one_letter_code
_entity_poly.pdbx_strand_id
1 'polypeptide(L)'
;MTRVAVIGAGPCGLSQLRAFQQAQSKGADIPEIVCFEKQSDWGGLWNYTWRAGTDEFGEPVHCSMYRYLWSNGPKECLEFADYTFDQHFGHPIPSYPPREVLYDYIIGRAKDAGVKPWIKFNAAVRNVAYDDATGKFTVSVEDLSNRETTSDVFDYVIVASGHFSVPNVPSFPGVESFPGRVLHSHDFRSADEFRGKDLLVVGASYSAEDIGLQCHKYGAKSVTMSWRTQPMGFKWPASMEERPLITKIDGRTVHFKDGSSREIDAIILCTGYQHHFPFLESSLKLRTHNRMHPPHLYKGIMWLDNPKLMYLGMQDQFYTFSMFDAQAWYARDVILGRIQLPSKEEMAKDDAAWVKREEALKDAFEKIDFQADYVRDLCAVTDYPSFDIDLTVAEFKEWEHDKQDSILGYRNKSFKSPCTGTVAPLHHTPWLDAMDDTMKTFLSVKQAAAE
;
A
#
# COMPACT_ATOMS: atom_id res chain seq x y z
N MET A 1 -20.98 26.98 1.64
CA MET A 1 -19.62 26.49 1.98
C MET A 1 -19.41 25.20 1.20
N THR A 2 -18.29 25.06 0.53
CA THR A 2 -17.91 23.83 -0.19
C THR A 2 -17.70 22.69 0.81
N ARG A 3 -18.16 21.48 0.50
CA ARG A 3 -18.04 20.31 1.36
C ARG A 3 -17.33 19.16 0.64
N VAL A 4 -16.40 18.51 1.32
CA VAL A 4 -15.59 17.40 0.79
C VAL A 4 -15.78 16.17 1.65
N ALA A 5 -16.17 15.05 1.03
CA ALA A 5 -16.13 13.74 1.66
C ALA A 5 -14.82 13.01 1.31
N VAL A 6 -14.11 12.54 2.31
CA VAL A 6 -12.95 11.64 2.16
C VAL A 6 -13.37 10.25 2.63
N ILE A 7 -13.17 9.22 1.82
CA ILE A 7 -13.59 7.84 2.14
C ILE A 7 -12.35 7.00 2.44
N GLY A 8 -12.12 6.72 3.71
CA GLY A 8 -10.99 6.00 4.27
C GLY A 8 -9.98 6.90 4.98
N ALA A 9 -9.54 6.51 6.18
CA ALA A 9 -8.50 7.15 6.98
C ALA A 9 -7.21 6.29 7.06
N GLY A 10 -6.89 5.59 5.97
CA GLY A 10 -5.58 5.02 5.72
C GLY A 10 -4.57 6.09 5.29
N PRO A 11 -3.31 5.72 4.94
CA PRO A 11 -2.28 6.68 4.58
C PRO A 11 -2.72 7.72 3.54
N CYS A 12 -3.41 7.31 2.46
CA CYS A 12 -3.91 8.23 1.43
C CYS A 12 -4.91 9.27 1.99
N GLY A 13 -5.89 8.82 2.78
CA GLY A 13 -6.87 9.71 3.40
C GLY A 13 -6.21 10.65 4.40
N LEU A 14 -5.28 10.15 5.22
CA LEU A 14 -4.52 10.96 6.17
C LEU A 14 -3.65 11.99 5.46
N SER A 15 -3.03 11.64 4.32
CA SER A 15 -2.32 12.60 3.46
C SER A 15 -3.25 13.70 2.95
N GLN A 16 -4.48 13.36 2.54
CA GLN A 16 -5.45 14.35 2.10
C GLN A 16 -5.88 15.30 3.22
N LEU A 17 -6.14 14.76 4.41
CA LEU A 17 -6.47 15.59 5.58
C LEU A 17 -5.29 16.50 5.94
N ARG A 18 -4.07 15.97 5.93
CA ARG A 18 -2.85 16.76 6.18
C ARG A 18 -2.66 17.87 5.15
N ALA A 19 -2.92 17.61 3.87
CA ALA A 19 -2.84 18.62 2.81
C ALA A 19 -3.78 19.80 3.08
N PHE A 20 -5.02 19.57 3.46
CA PHE A 20 -5.95 20.61 3.82
C PHE A 20 -5.55 21.34 5.10
N GLN A 21 -5.12 20.62 6.12
CA GLN A 21 -4.67 21.18 7.39
C GLN A 21 -3.46 22.12 7.18
N GLN A 22 -2.51 21.72 6.34
CA GLN A 22 -1.36 22.54 5.99
C GLN A 22 -1.80 23.83 5.26
N ALA A 23 -2.75 23.75 4.34
CA ALA A 23 -3.29 24.95 3.69
C ALA A 23 -4.01 25.89 4.69
N GLN A 24 -4.80 25.33 5.62
CA GLN A 24 -5.47 26.06 6.68
C GLN A 24 -4.46 26.76 7.62
N SER A 25 -3.39 26.06 8.01
CA SER A 25 -2.34 26.64 8.88
C SER A 25 -1.59 27.80 8.22
N LYS A 26 -1.57 27.84 6.88
CA LYS A 26 -1.04 28.96 6.08
C LYS A 26 -2.07 30.05 5.80
N GLY A 27 -3.25 29.99 6.42
CA GLY A 27 -4.29 31.02 6.32
C GLY A 27 -5.25 30.85 5.13
N ALA A 28 -5.25 29.71 4.45
CA ALA A 28 -6.24 29.44 3.40
C ALA A 28 -7.62 29.17 4.01
N ASP A 29 -8.67 29.68 3.36
CA ASP A 29 -10.04 29.26 3.61
C ASP A 29 -10.26 27.88 2.99
N ILE A 30 -10.49 26.87 3.83
CA ILE A 30 -10.67 25.47 3.39
C ILE A 30 -12.15 25.07 3.42
N PRO A 31 -12.57 24.09 2.60
CA PRO A 31 -13.93 23.54 2.67
C PRO A 31 -14.20 22.84 4.01
N GLU A 32 -15.47 22.57 4.29
CA GLU A 32 -15.85 21.62 5.33
C GLU A 32 -15.45 20.22 4.90
N ILE A 33 -14.63 19.53 5.72
CA ILE A 33 -14.09 18.22 5.43
C ILE A 33 -14.68 17.20 6.38
N VAL A 34 -15.21 16.09 5.83
CA VAL A 34 -15.69 14.94 6.60
C VAL A 34 -14.99 13.70 6.03
N CYS A 35 -14.20 13.03 6.87
CA CYS A 35 -13.59 11.75 6.53
C CYS A 35 -14.37 10.60 7.17
N PHE A 36 -14.77 9.61 6.38
CA PHE A 36 -15.47 8.42 6.85
C PHE A 36 -14.52 7.23 6.89
N GLU A 37 -14.31 6.67 8.07
CA GLU A 37 -13.48 5.47 8.27
C GLU A 37 -14.35 4.33 8.83
N LYS A 38 -14.31 3.20 8.14
CA LYS A 38 -15.09 2.01 8.52
C LYS A 38 -14.58 1.38 9.83
N GLN A 39 -13.27 1.41 10.05
CA GLN A 39 -12.64 0.86 11.27
C GLN A 39 -12.87 1.78 12.47
N SER A 40 -12.65 1.24 13.66
CA SER A 40 -12.72 1.98 14.93
C SER A 40 -11.55 2.93 15.17
N ASP A 41 -10.50 2.85 14.33
CA ASP A 41 -9.33 3.72 14.41
C ASP A 41 -8.72 3.92 13.01
N TRP A 42 -7.82 4.90 12.89
CA TRP A 42 -7.13 5.29 11.66
C TRP A 42 -5.93 4.40 11.31
N GLY A 43 -5.33 4.63 10.13
CA GLY A 43 -4.14 3.93 9.66
C GLY A 43 -4.41 2.89 8.57
N GLY A 44 -5.67 2.60 8.27
CA GLY A 44 -6.06 1.67 7.19
C GLY A 44 -5.48 0.28 7.43
N LEU A 45 -4.82 -0.30 6.41
CA LEU A 45 -4.22 -1.63 6.53
C LEU A 45 -3.02 -1.70 7.51
N TRP A 46 -2.36 -0.55 7.82
CA TRP A 46 -1.28 -0.48 8.80
C TRP A 46 -1.76 -0.64 10.25
N ASN A 47 -3.06 -0.38 10.50
CA ASN A 47 -3.71 -0.70 11.77
C ASN A 47 -3.92 -2.23 11.85
N TYR A 48 -2.91 -2.92 12.38
CA TYR A 48 -2.87 -4.38 12.40
C TYR A 48 -3.94 -4.99 13.29
N THR A 49 -4.55 -6.05 12.80
CA THR A 49 -5.38 -6.97 13.59
C THR A 49 -4.94 -8.42 13.35
N TRP A 50 -5.04 -9.25 14.39
CA TRP A 50 -4.85 -10.70 14.27
C TRP A 50 -6.03 -11.39 13.56
N ARG A 51 -7.19 -10.72 13.46
CA ARG A 51 -8.41 -11.26 12.85
C ARG A 51 -8.25 -11.42 11.34
N ALA A 52 -8.87 -12.45 10.82
CA ALA A 52 -9.11 -12.68 9.40
C ALA A 52 -10.62 -12.88 9.17
N GLY A 53 -11.09 -12.80 7.95
CA GLY A 53 -12.51 -12.93 7.61
C GLY A 53 -13.29 -11.66 7.92
N THR A 54 -14.07 -11.64 9.02
CA THR A 54 -14.91 -10.50 9.41
C THR A 54 -14.54 -9.94 10.78
N ASP A 55 -14.79 -8.63 10.97
CA ASP A 55 -14.62 -7.93 12.24
C ASP A 55 -15.80 -8.14 13.20
N GLU A 56 -15.84 -7.41 14.32
CA GLU A 56 -16.90 -7.45 15.32
C GLU A 56 -18.26 -6.96 14.81
N PHE A 57 -18.26 -6.20 13.73
CA PHE A 57 -19.49 -5.70 13.09
C PHE A 57 -19.97 -6.58 11.93
N GLY A 58 -19.24 -7.67 11.61
CA GLY A 58 -19.53 -8.53 10.47
C GLY A 58 -19.04 -7.96 9.12
N GLU A 59 -18.25 -6.90 9.15
CA GLU A 59 -17.62 -6.33 7.97
C GLU A 59 -16.36 -7.12 7.59
N PRO A 60 -16.03 -7.26 6.29
CA PRO A 60 -14.76 -7.85 5.89
C PRO A 60 -13.59 -7.09 6.51
N VAL A 61 -12.65 -7.83 7.13
CA VAL A 61 -11.42 -7.26 7.68
C VAL A 61 -10.61 -6.63 6.54
N HIS A 62 -10.25 -5.36 6.71
CA HIS A 62 -9.50 -4.60 5.70
C HIS A 62 -8.01 -4.89 5.74
N CYS A 63 -7.47 -5.19 6.93
CA CYS A 63 -6.05 -5.37 7.17
C CYS A 63 -5.48 -6.63 6.49
N SER A 64 -4.45 -6.44 5.67
CA SER A 64 -3.65 -7.51 5.05
C SER A 64 -2.24 -7.63 5.65
N MET A 65 -1.96 -6.90 6.73
CA MET A 65 -0.68 -6.96 7.45
C MET A 65 -0.58 -8.21 8.33
N TYR A 66 0.64 -8.61 8.63
CA TYR A 66 0.95 -9.79 9.42
C TYR A 66 2.03 -9.50 10.45
N ARG A 67 2.08 -10.33 11.46
CA ARG A 67 3.15 -10.35 12.45
C ARG A 67 4.49 -10.62 11.77
N TYR A 68 5.55 -10.03 12.27
CA TYR A 68 6.91 -10.12 11.74
C TYR A 68 7.13 -9.44 10.36
N LEU A 69 6.16 -8.68 9.87
CA LEU A 69 6.37 -7.86 8.70
C LEU A 69 7.37 -6.74 9.01
N TRP A 70 8.46 -6.72 8.26
CA TRP A 70 9.40 -5.60 8.20
C TRP A 70 9.26 -4.93 6.83
N SER A 71 9.58 -3.65 6.75
CA SER A 71 9.58 -2.96 5.46
C SER A 71 10.35 -3.78 4.43
N ASN A 72 9.78 -3.92 3.24
CA ASN A 72 10.43 -4.58 2.10
C ASN A 72 11.20 -3.60 1.22
N GLY A 73 11.04 -2.30 1.44
CA GLY A 73 11.85 -1.23 0.87
C GLY A 73 12.45 -0.33 1.96
N PRO A 74 13.48 0.47 1.65
CA PRO A 74 14.07 1.41 2.59
C PRO A 74 13.02 2.44 3.07
N LYS A 75 12.98 2.72 4.36
CA LYS A 75 12.06 3.75 4.92
C LYS A 75 12.33 5.13 4.33
N GLU A 76 13.54 5.40 3.91
CA GLU A 76 13.96 6.63 3.28
C GLU A 76 13.17 6.89 1.99
N CYS A 77 12.88 5.83 1.24
CA CYS A 77 12.03 5.90 0.05
C CYS A 77 10.53 6.04 0.37
N LEU A 78 10.14 5.88 1.64
CA LEU A 78 8.76 6.01 2.14
C LEU A 78 8.55 7.30 2.95
N GLU A 79 9.57 8.14 3.12
CA GLU A 79 9.55 9.28 4.02
C GLU A 79 8.60 10.39 3.53
N PHE A 80 7.83 10.98 4.45
CA PHE A 80 7.06 12.19 4.17
C PHE A 80 7.98 13.42 4.18
N ALA A 81 7.92 14.24 3.15
CA ALA A 81 8.79 15.43 3.06
C ALA A 81 8.46 16.51 4.10
N ASP A 82 7.23 16.52 4.64
CA ASP A 82 6.78 17.45 5.68
C ASP A 82 6.85 16.89 7.11
N TYR A 83 7.27 15.63 7.27
CA TYR A 83 7.38 14.96 8.57
C TYR A 83 8.35 13.80 8.46
N THR A 84 9.62 14.03 8.79
CA THR A 84 10.68 13.03 8.60
C THR A 84 10.71 11.98 9.72
N PHE A 85 11.35 10.83 9.45
CA PHE A 85 11.58 9.82 10.50
C PHE A 85 12.45 10.37 11.63
N ASP A 86 13.48 11.17 11.30
CA ASP A 86 14.36 11.79 12.29
C ASP A 86 13.59 12.76 13.20
N GLN A 87 12.63 13.51 12.63
CA GLN A 87 11.75 14.39 13.40
C GLN A 87 10.84 13.58 14.34
N HIS A 88 10.27 12.47 13.86
CA HIS A 88 9.34 11.65 14.63
C HIS A 88 10.02 10.93 15.80
N PHE A 89 11.15 10.27 15.55
CA PHE A 89 11.86 9.48 16.55
C PHE A 89 12.91 10.27 17.36
N GLY A 90 13.23 11.51 16.94
CA GLY A 90 14.25 12.35 17.58
C GLY A 90 15.69 11.94 17.26
N HIS A 91 15.89 10.90 16.47
CA HIS A 91 17.18 10.38 16.01
C HIS A 91 17.01 9.47 14.78
N PRO A 92 18.08 9.26 14.00
CA PRO A 92 18.05 8.30 12.89
C PRO A 92 17.78 6.87 13.38
N ILE A 93 16.97 6.13 12.62
CA ILE A 93 16.65 4.72 12.87
C ILE A 93 17.07 3.87 11.66
N PRO A 94 17.24 2.53 11.79
CA PRO A 94 17.61 1.65 10.68
C PRO A 94 16.62 1.70 9.51
N SER A 95 17.12 1.43 8.29
CA SER A 95 16.38 1.62 7.02
C SER A 95 15.20 0.67 6.82
N TYR A 96 15.15 -0.47 7.48
CA TYR A 96 14.07 -1.46 7.31
C TYR A 96 13.32 -1.71 8.62
N PRO A 97 12.42 -0.79 9.00
CA PRO A 97 11.68 -0.93 10.25
C PRO A 97 10.57 -1.97 10.17
N PRO A 98 10.22 -2.60 11.30
CA PRO A 98 9.04 -3.45 11.40
C PRO A 98 7.75 -2.62 11.29
N ARG A 99 6.66 -3.29 10.95
CA ARG A 99 5.31 -2.74 10.77
C ARG A 99 4.88 -1.77 11.88
N GLU A 100 5.17 -2.12 13.13
CA GLU A 100 4.79 -1.31 14.29
C GLU A 100 5.41 0.09 14.27
N VAL A 101 6.67 0.19 13.87
CA VAL A 101 7.41 1.46 13.72
C VAL A 101 6.82 2.32 12.60
N LEU A 102 6.49 1.71 11.46
CA LEU A 102 5.86 2.43 10.35
C LEU A 102 4.45 2.91 10.72
N TYR A 103 3.67 2.10 11.43
CA TYR A 103 2.37 2.51 11.94
C TYR A 103 2.47 3.71 12.87
N ASP A 104 3.40 3.65 13.85
CA ASP A 104 3.62 4.76 14.79
C ASP A 104 4.02 6.05 14.07
N TYR A 105 4.88 5.96 13.07
CA TYR A 105 5.28 7.08 12.23
C TYR A 105 4.10 7.70 11.46
N ILE A 106 3.28 6.89 10.77
CA ILE A 106 2.11 7.34 10.02
C ILE A 106 1.12 8.04 10.94
N ILE A 107 0.83 7.44 12.10
CA ILE A 107 -0.12 7.97 13.06
C ILE A 107 0.47 9.17 13.83
N GLY A 108 1.77 9.18 14.07
CA GLY A 108 2.47 10.32 14.65
C GLY A 108 2.28 11.59 13.84
N ARG A 109 2.46 11.50 12.52
CA ARG A 109 2.18 12.62 11.60
C ARG A 109 0.73 13.09 11.64
N ALA A 110 -0.22 12.15 11.64
CA ALA A 110 -1.65 12.49 11.68
C ALA A 110 -2.05 13.14 13.02
N LYS A 111 -1.44 12.72 14.13
CA LYS A 111 -1.60 13.34 15.45
C LYS A 111 -1.02 14.76 15.49
N ASP A 112 0.20 14.94 14.97
CA ASP A 112 0.85 16.25 14.85
C ASP A 112 -0.01 17.24 14.05
N ALA A 113 -0.62 16.77 12.97
CA ALA A 113 -1.56 17.54 12.16
C ALA A 113 -2.88 17.88 12.86
N GLY A 114 -3.25 17.19 13.95
CA GLY A 114 -4.50 17.43 14.68
C GLY A 114 -5.77 17.13 13.87
N VAL A 115 -5.71 16.26 12.85
CA VAL A 115 -6.83 16.03 11.91
C VAL A 115 -7.87 15.03 12.39
N LYS A 116 -7.68 14.40 13.55
CA LYS A 116 -8.62 13.41 14.11
C LYS A 116 -10.07 13.89 14.22
N PRO A 117 -10.37 15.17 14.57
CA PRO A 117 -11.75 15.66 14.64
C PRO A 117 -12.51 15.66 13.30
N TRP A 118 -11.81 15.56 12.16
CA TRP A 118 -12.43 15.48 10.83
C TRP A 118 -12.86 14.06 10.46
N ILE A 119 -12.50 13.05 11.27
CA ILE A 119 -12.72 11.63 10.99
C ILE A 119 -13.91 11.11 11.81
N LYS A 120 -14.87 10.50 11.11
CA LYS A 120 -15.94 9.70 11.70
C LYS A 120 -15.55 8.24 11.61
N PHE A 121 -15.28 7.62 12.76
CA PHE A 121 -14.94 6.20 12.86
C PHE A 121 -16.19 5.33 12.93
N ASN A 122 -16.07 4.04 12.68
CA ASN A 122 -17.16 3.06 12.57
C ASN A 122 -18.22 3.51 11.55
N ALA A 123 -17.81 4.27 10.55
CA ALA A 123 -18.67 4.92 9.56
C ALA A 123 -18.44 4.29 8.19
N ALA A 124 -19.27 3.30 7.86
CA ALA A 124 -19.18 2.57 6.59
C ALA A 124 -19.96 3.30 5.50
N VAL A 125 -19.26 3.82 4.49
CA VAL A 125 -19.92 4.38 3.30
C VAL A 125 -20.57 3.25 2.53
N ARG A 126 -21.91 3.33 2.33
CA ARG A 126 -22.72 2.32 1.66
C ARG A 126 -23.10 2.71 0.24
N ASN A 127 -23.26 4.00 -0.02
CA ASN A 127 -23.58 4.48 -1.35
C ASN A 127 -23.00 5.88 -1.59
N VAL A 128 -22.54 6.11 -2.82
CA VAL A 128 -22.19 7.41 -3.37
C VAL A 128 -22.88 7.53 -4.72
N ALA A 129 -23.78 8.48 -4.82
CA ALA A 129 -24.52 8.81 -6.03
C ALA A 129 -24.24 10.23 -6.45
N TYR A 130 -24.16 10.49 -7.76
CA TYR A 130 -23.99 11.84 -8.31
C TYR A 130 -25.29 12.30 -8.95
N ASP A 131 -25.72 13.51 -8.60
CA ASP A 131 -26.88 14.16 -9.21
C ASP A 131 -26.44 15.25 -10.20
N ASP A 132 -26.62 14.99 -11.48
CA ASP A 132 -26.28 15.91 -12.56
C ASP A 132 -27.05 17.25 -12.47
N ALA A 133 -28.25 17.26 -11.90
CA ALA A 133 -29.08 18.45 -11.82
C ALA A 133 -28.54 19.44 -10.77
N THR A 134 -28.01 18.96 -9.65
CA THR A 134 -27.42 19.79 -8.60
C THR A 134 -25.90 19.89 -8.70
N GLY A 135 -25.28 19.00 -9.45
CA GLY A 135 -23.82 18.89 -9.57
C GLY A 135 -23.14 18.45 -8.28
N LYS A 136 -23.83 17.67 -7.42
CA LYS A 136 -23.38 17.23 -6.10
C LYS A 136 -23.47 15.73 -5.90
N PHE A 137 -22.73 15.24 -4.92
CA PHE A 137 -22.78 13.84 -4.48
C PHE A 137 -23.67 13.69 -3.25
N THR A 138 -24.47 12.65 -3.22
CA THR A 138 -25.11 12.15 -1.99
C THR A 138 -24.31 10.96 -1.49
N VAL A 139 -23.81 11.04 -0.25
CA VAL A 139 -23.05 9.99 0.42
C VAL A 139 -23.89 9.40 1.54
N SER A 140 -24.21 8.11 1.44
CA SER A 140 -24.96 7.37 2.46
C SER A 140 -24.00 6.56 3.32
N VAL A 141 -24.09 6.75 4.62
CA VAL A 141 -23.14 6.20 5.61
C VAL A 141 -23.89 5.45 6.68
N GLU A 142 -23.51 4.23 6.96
CA GLU A 142 -23.99 3.44 8.10
C GLU A 142 -23.02 3.59 9.28
N ASP A 143 -23.54 4.00 10.42
CA ASP A 143 -22.83 3.89 11.69
C ASP A 143 -22.89 2.42 12.16
N LEU A 144 -21.75 1.76 12.19
CA LEU A 144 -21.65 0.33 12.51
C LEU A 144 -22.00 0.04 13.98
N SER A 145 -21.93 1.04 14.85
CA SER A 145 -22.20 0.88 16.28
C SER A 145 -23.70 0.73 16.58
N ASN A 146 -24.55 1.41 15.82
CA ASN A 146 -26.01 1.42 16.02
C ASN A 146 -26.81 0.99 14.79
N ARG A 147 -26.15 0.77 13.64
CA ARG A 147 -26.74 0.39 12.35
C ARG A 147 -27.66 1.46 11.73
N GLU A 148 -27.58 2.69 12.18
CA GLU A 148 -28.29 3.80 11.58
C GLU A 148 -27.61 4.25 10.30
N THR A 149 -28.41 4.46 9.24
CA THR A 149 -27.92 5.00 7.98
C THR A 149 -28.35 6.46 7.84
N THR A 150 -27.40 7.33 7.58
CA THR A 150 -27.62 8.74 7.28
C THR A 150 -27.09 9.07 5.88
N SER A 151 -27.64 10.10 5.25
CA SER A 151 -27.15 10.59 3.97
C SER A 151 -26.85 12.08 4.05
N ASP A 152 -25.79 12.50 3.42
CA ASP A 152 -25.33 13.89 3.41
C ASP A 152 -24.82 14.28 2.01
N VAL A 153 -24.78 15.57 1.73
CA VAL A 153 -24.50 16.11 0.39
C VAL A 153 -23.12 16.77 0.37
N PHE A 154 -22.33 16.48 -0.65
CA PHE A 154 -20.97 16.96 -0.83
C PHE A 154 -20.73 17.51 -2.24
N ASP A 155 -19.82 18.47 -2.36
CA ASP A 155 -19.41 19.03 -3.65
C ASP A 155 -18.32 18.16 -4.29
N TYR A 156 -17.47 17.53 -3.49
CA TYR A 156 -16.37 16.65 -3.90
C TYR A 156 -16.37 15.37 -3.09
N VAL A 157 -15.96 14.27 -3.74
CA VAL A 157 -15.71 12.98 -3.10
C VAL A 157 -14.30 12.51 -3.43
N ILE A 158 -13.54 12.13 -2.40
CA ILE A 158 -12.19 11.59 -2.51
C ILE A 158 -12.18 10.15 -2.00
N VAL A 159 -11.96 9.20 -2.91
CA VAL A 159 -11.87 7.77 -2.61
C VAL A 159 -10.44 7.46 -2.21
N ALA A 160 -10.22 7.18 -0.93
CA ALA A 160 -8.93 6.85 -0.32
C ALA A 160 -8.98 5.49 0.41
N SER A 161 -9.89 4.59 -0.05
CA SER A 161 -10.19 3.32 0.60
C SER A 161 -9.15 2.22 0.38
N GLY A 162 -8.09 2.48 -0.40
CA GLY A 162 -7.07 1.49 -0.77
C GLY A 162 -7.59 0.41 -1.72
N HIS A 163 -6.69 -0.45 -2.17
CA HIS A 163 -7.02 -1.55 -3.11
C HIS A 163 -6.34 -2.89 -2.76
N PHE A 164 -5.78 -3.03 -1.54
CA PHE A 164 -5.15 -4.26 -1.06
C PHE A 164 -5.98 -4.98 0.02
N SER A 165 -7.31 -4.99 -0.13
CA SER A 165 -8.23 -5.60 0.85
C SER A 165 -9.13 -6.69 0.27
N VAL A 166 -9.40 -6.70 -1.04
CA VAL A 166 -10.22 -7.72 -1.67
C VAL A 166 -9.34 -8.71 -2.44
N PRO A 167 -9.20 -9.96 -1.98
CA PRO A 167 -8.32 -10.95 -2.59
C PRO A 167 -8.71 -11.30 -4.03
N ASN A 168 -7.71 -11.50 -4.88
CA ASN A 168 -7.87 -12.17 -6.16
C ASN A 168 -7.56 -13.66 -5.98
N VAL A 169 -8.58 -14.50 -5.92
CA VAL A 169 -8.46 -15.93 -5.63
C VAL A 169 -8.66 -16.75 -6.91
N PRO A 170 -7.58 -17.22 -7.56
CA PRO A 170 -7.69 -18.10 -8.70
C PRO A 170 -8.11 -19.51 -8.28
N SER A 171 -8.72 -20.24 -9.21
CA SER A 171 -9.00 -21.68 -9.05
C SER A 171 -7.96 -22.51 -9.79
N PHE A 172 -7.60 -23.65 -9.20
CA PHE A 172 -6.72 -24.65 -9.80
C PHE A 172 -7.41 -26.01 -9.79
N PRO A 173 -7.29 -26.84 -10.87
CA PRO A 173 -7.89 -28.17 -10.88
C PRO A 173 -7.44 -29.01 -9.68
N GLY A 174 -8.38 -29.50 -8.88
CA GLY A 174 -8.12 -30.35 -7.72
C GLY A 174 -7.89 -29.61 -6.40
N VAL A 175 -7.88 -28.27 -6.37
CA VAL A 175 -7.65 -27.51 -5.12
C VAL A 175 -8.71 -27.78 -4.07
N GLU A 176 -9.93 -28.10 -4.48
CA GLU A 176 -11.06 -28.45 -3.60
C GLU A 176 -10.86 -29.76 -2.83
N SER A 177 -9.96 -30.64 -3.31
CA SER A 177 -9.60 -31.91 -2.66
C SER A 177 -8.30 -31.84 -1.86
N PHE A 178 -7.62 -30.69 -1.86
CA PHE A 178 -6.37 -30.53 -1.13
C PHE A 178 -6.61 -30.62 0.39
N PRO A 179 -5.96 -31.56 1.08
CA PRO A 179 -6.25 -31.83 2.50
C PRO A 179 -5.59 -30.84 3.47
N GLY A 180 -4.69 -30.00 2.96
CA GLY A 180 -3.97 -29.00 3.74
C GLY A 180 -4.68 -27.66 3.80
N ARG A 181 -4.06 -26.68 4.46
CA ARG A 181 -4.60 -25.31 4.52
C ARG A 181 -4.34 -24.57 3.20
N VAL A 182 -5.38 -23.93 2.67
CA VAL A 182 -5.29 -22.96 1.57
C VAL A 182 -5.76 -21.62 2.10
N LEU A 183 -4.94 -20.56 1.94
CA LEU A 183 -5.30 -19.21 2.32
C LEU A 183 -4.72 -18.19 1.31
N HIS A 184 -5.35 -17.02 1.24
CA HIS A 184 -4.78 -15.89 0.52
C HIS A 184 -3.83 -15.10 1.44
N SER A 185 -2.83 -14.42 0.87
CA SER A 185 -1.89 -13.54 1.61
C SER A 185 -2.61 -12.48 2.45
N HIS A 186 -3.81 -12.07 2.06
CA HIS A 186 -4.68 -11.20 2.86
C HIS A 186 -4.95 -11.75 4.26
N ASP A 187 -5.15 -13.06 4.40
CA ASP A 187 -5.45 -13.73 5.67
C ASP A 187 -4.23 -14.35 6.35
N PHE A 188 -3.06 -14.23 5.75
CA PHE A 188 -1.81 -14.59 6.40
C PHE A 188 -1.56 -13.67 7.60
N ARG A 189 -1.30 -14.25 8.79
CA ARG A 189 -1.08 -13.48 10.03
C ARG A 189 0.24 -13.77 10.71
N SER A 190 0.80 -14.97 10.56
CA SER A 190 2.07 -15.35 11.15
C SER A 190 2.74 -16.49 10.41
N ALA A 191 4.05 -16.40 10.22
CA ALA A 191 4.87 -17.48 9.67
C ALA A 191 5.03 -18.67 10.63
N ASP A 192 4.84 -18.47 11.93
CA ASP A 192 4.96 -19.53 12.96
C ASP A 192 4.04 -20.73 12.68
N GLU A 193 2.88 -20.50 12.06
CA GLU A 193 1.91 -21.55 11.69
C GLU A 193 2.49 -22.58 10.72
N PHE A 194 3.53 -22.21 9.99
CA PHE A 194 4.09 -23.00 8.89
C PHE A 194 5.45 -23.64 9.23
N ARG A 195 5.88 -23.56 10.48
CA ARG A 195 7.10 -24.21 10.94
C ARG A 195 7.10 -25.72 10.64
N GLY A 196 8.18 -26.20 10.01
CA GLY A 196 8.36 -27.61 9.64
C GLY A 196 7.51 -28.11 8.48
N LYS A 197 6.75 -27.23 7.81
CA LYS A 197 5.88 -27.58 6.67
C LYS A 197 6.56 -27.37 5.33
N ASP A 198 6.16 -28.18 4.35
CA ASP A 198 6.44 -27.98 2.93
C ASP A 198 5.36 -27.05 2.34
N LEU A 199 5.75 -25.85 1.88
CA LEU A 199 4.83 -24.79 1.48
C LEU A 199 4.83 -24.58 -0.03
N LEU A 200 3.65 -24.24 -0.56
CA LEU A 200 3.49 -23.65 -1.87
C LEU A 200 3.02 -22.19 -1.73
N VAL A 201 3.79 -21.26 -2.23
CA VAL A 201 3.43 -19.83 -2.36
C VAL A 201 3.14 -19.55 -3.83
N VAL A 202 1.90 -19.15 -4.14
CA VAL A 202 1.46 -18.90 -5.52
C VAL A 202 1.53 -17.42 -5.83
N GLY A 203 2.49 -17.01 -6.63
CA GLY A 203 2.76 -15.62 -7.01
C GLY A 203 4.27 -15.38 -7.18
N ALA A 204 4.61 -14.27 -7.83
CA ALA A 204 6.00 -13.85 -8.09
C ALA A 204 6.14 -12.32 -8.00
N SER A 205 5.63 -11.74 -6.91
CA SER A 205 5.73 -10.31 -6.61
C SER A 205 5.98 -10.13 -5.11
N TYR A 206 6.00 -8.90 -4.62
CA TYR A 206 6.40 -8.52 -3.25
C TYR A 206 5.75 -9.37 -2.13
N SER A 207 4.45 -9.71 -2.24
CA SER A 207 3.80 -10.56 -1.23
C SER A 207 4.37 -11.99 -1.22
N ALA A 208 4.66 -12.56 -2.39
CA ALA A 208 5.23 -13.90 -2.49
C ALA A 208 6.67 -13.92 -1.99
N GLU A 209 7.45 -12.91 -2.36
CA GLU A 209 8.82 -12.70 -1.90
C GLU A 209 8.85 -12.63 -0.36
N ASP A 210 8.12 -11.67 0.22
CA ASP A 210 8.22 -11.39 1.65
C ASP A 210 7.64 -12.53 2.50
N ILE A 211 6.45 -13.05 2.18
CA ILE A 211 5.83 -14.15 2.91
C ILE A 211 6.66 -15.44 2.78
N GLY A 212 7.21 -15.71 1.59
CA GLY A 212 8.11 -16.86 1.39
C GLY A 212 9.36 -16.76 2.26
N LEU A 213 10.00 -15.59 2.30
CA LEU A 213 11.17 -15.31 3.15
C LEU A 213 10.83 -15.37 4.65
N GLN A 214 9.66 -14.85 5.06
CA GLN A 214 9.18 -14.97 6.44
C GLN A 214 9.01 -16.43 6.84
N CYS A 215 8.34 -17.23 6.00
CA CYS A 215 8.16 -18.65 6.28
C CYS A 215 9.50 -19.39 6.37
N HIS A 216 10.46 -19.10 5.48
CA HIS A 216 11.81 -19.64 5.57
C HIS A 216 12.48 -19.24 6.89
N LYS A 217 12.50 -17.95 7.23
CA LYS A 217 13.10 -17.40 8.46
C LYS A 217 12.53 -18.07 9.72
N TYR A 218 11.22 -18.32 9.76
CA TYR A 218 10.54 -18.92 10.91
C TYR A 218 10.46 -20.46 10.86
N GLY A 219 11.23 -21.10 9.96
CA GLY A 219 11.50 -22.53 9.99
C GLY A 219 10.51 -23.39 9.21
N ALA A 220 9.92 -22.90 8.13
CA ALA A 220 9.31 -23.79 7.14
C ALA A 220 10.36 -24.77 6.61
N LYS A 221 9.95 -26.03 6.37
CA LYS A 221 10.88 -27.07 5.89
C LYS A 221 11.30 -26.81 4.45
N SER A 222 10.35 -26.41 3.61
CA SER A 222 10.62 -25.92 2.24
C SER A 222 9.57 -24.90 1.80
N VAL A 223 9.95 -24.04 0.84
CA VAL A 223 9.05 -23.07 0.21
C VAL A 223 9.21 -23.19 -1.31
N THR A 224 8.18 -23.66 -1.99
CA THR A 224 8.09 -23.65 -3.45
C THR A 224 7.26 -22.45 -3.88
N MET A 225 7.83 -21.56 -4.70
CA MET A 225 7.11 -20.39 -5.23
C MET A 225 6.71 -20.65 -6.68
N SER A 226 5.41 -20.49 -6.99
CA SER A 226 4.88 -20.74 -8.33
C SER A 226 4.58 -19.45 -9.06
N TRP A 227 5.30 -19.21 -10.15
CA TRP A 227 5.13 -18.02 -10.99
C TRP A 227 4.24 -18.29 -12.22
N ARG A 228 3.53 -17.26 -12.69
CA ARG A 228 2.68 -17.32 -13.87
C ARG A 228 3.39 -16.87 -15.15
N THR A 229 4.06 -15.74 -15.12
CA THR A 229 4.67 -15.11 -16.30
C THR A 229 6.16 -15.37 -16.37
N GLN A 230 6.88 -15.10 -15.28
CA GLN A 230 8.32 -15.27 -15.16
C GLN A 230 8.72 -15.47 -13.69
N PRO A 231 9.85 -16.15 -13.42
CA PRO A 231 10.39 -16.26 -12.06
C PRO A 231 10.87 -14.91 -11.54
N MET A 232 10.98 -14.76 -10.22
CA MET A 232 11.63 -13.63 -9.60
C MET A 232 13.15 -13.66 -9.80
N GLY A 233 13.74 -14.87 -9.88
CA GLY A 233 15.13 -15.08 -10.28
C GLY A 233 16.16 -14.74 -9.21
N PHE A 234 15.77 -14.60 -7.94
CA PHE A 234 16.70 -14.34 -6.86
C PHE A 234 17.56 -15.54 -6.49
N LYS A 235 18.68 -15.30 -5.81
CA LYS A 235 19.56 -16.33 -5.25
C LYS A 235 18.94 -16.90 -3.96
N TRP A 236 17.94 -17.77 -4.12
CA TRP A 236 17.21 -18.36 -3.00
C TRP A 236 18.06 -19.30 -2.14
N PRO A 237 17.80 -19.41 -0.83
CA PRO A 237 18.42 -20.45 0.00
C PRO A 237 17.98 -21.87 -0.42
N ALA A 238 18.74 -22.89 -0.05
CA ALA A 238 18.52 -24.27 -0.51
C ALA A 238 17.12 -24.86 -0.18
N SER A 239 16.43 -24.30 0.81
CA SER A 239 15.06 -24.70 1.18
C SER A 239 13.98 -23.99 0.36
N MET A 240 14.35 -23.07 -0.56
CA MET A 240 13.42 -22.31 -1.39
C MET A 240 13.71 -22.57 -2.87
N GLU A 241 12.66 -22.69 -3.66
CA GLU A 241 12.77 -22.86 -5.12
C GLU A 241 11.62 -22.16 -5.85
N GLU A 242 11.81 -21.94 -7.15
CA GLU A 242 10.77 -21.42 -8.03
C GLU A 242 10.32 -22.48 -9.04
N ARG A 243 9.01 -22.55 -9.28
CA ARG A 243 8.37 -23.43 -10.26
C ARG A 243 7.39 -22.65 -11.14
N PRO A 244 7.19 -23.06 -12.39
CA PRO A 244 6.18 -22.43 -13.23
C PRO A 244 4.77 -22.72 -12.72
N LEU A 245 3.77 -22.21 -13.44
CA LEU A 245 2.36 -22.30 -13.09
C LEU A 245 1.91 -23.74 -12.73
N ILE A 246 1.05 -23.83 -11.72
CA ILE A 246 0.34 -25.05 -11.30
C ILE A 246 -0.58 -25.51 -12.45
N THR A 247 -0.57 -26.81 -12.74
CA THR A 247 -1.46 -27.43 -13.72
C THR A 247 -2.60 -28.22 -13.08
N LYS A 248 -2.32 -28.91 -11.96
CA LYS A 248 -3.33 -29.61 -11.15
C LYS A 248 -2.80 -29.88 -9.74
N ILE A 249 -3.71 -30.20 -8.84
CA ILE A 249 -3.45 -30.68 -7.49
C ILE A 249 -4.13 -32.05 -7.35
N ASP A 250 -3.41 -33.04 -6.81
CA ASP A 250 -3.91 -34.40 -6.61
C ASP A 250 -3.53 -34.84 -5.17
N GLY A 251 -4.51 -34.75 -4.27
CA GLY A 251 -4.24 -34.88 -2.85
C GLY A 251 -3.26 -33.78 -2.36
N ARG A 252 -2.07 -34.20 -1.87
CA ARG A 252 -0.99 -33.27 -1.48
C ARG A 252 0.00 -33.01 -2.62
N THR A 253 -0.09 -33.71 -3.72
CA THR A 253 0.85 -33.59 -4.83
C THR A 253 0.41 -32.45 -5.76
N VAL A 254 1.23 -31.41 -5.86
CA VAL A 254 1.04 -30.28 -6.80
C VAL A 254 1.90 -30.52 -8.04
N HIS A 255 1.29 -30.44 -9.21
CA HIS A 255 1.94 -30.61 -10.51
C HIS A 255 2.13 -29.26 -11.20
N PHE A 256 3.29 -29.06 -11.82
CA PHE A 256 3.66 -27.82 -12.48
C PHE A 256 3.77 -27.97 -14.01
N LYS A 257 3.76 -26.84 -14.71
CA LYS A 257 3.78 -26.77 -16.18
C LYS A 257 5.07 -27.36 -16.80
N ASP A 258 6.17 -27.44 -16.06
CA ASP A 258 7.43 -28.06 -16.48
C ASP A 258 7.44 -29.57 -16.32
N GLY A 259 6.34 -30.20 -15.90
CA GLY A 259 6.21 -31.64 -15.64
C GLY A 259 6.71 -32.05 -14.26
N SER A 260 7.26 -31.18 -13.47
CA SER A 260 7.67 -31.48 -12.08
C SER A 260 6.49 -31.54 -11.13
N SER A 261 6.70 -32.11 -9.94
CA SER A 261 5.71 -32.14 -8.87
C SER A 261 6.36 -32.01 -7.49
N ARG A 262 5.54 -31.59 -6.50
CA ARG A 262 5.94 -31.45 -5.09
C ARG A 262 4.81 -31.91 -4.16
N GLU A 263 5.21 -32.54 -3.07
CA GLU A 263 4.33 -32.80 -1.93
C GLU A 263 4.26 -31.54 -1.07
N ILE A 264 3.06 -31.06 -0.77
CA ILE A 264 2.81 -29.76 -0.13
C ILE A 264 1.88 -29.95 1.08
N ASP A 265 2.16 -29.23 2.16
CA ASP A 265 1.37 -29.23 3.39
C ASP A 265 0.39 -28.06 3.47
N ALA A 266 0.73 -26.91 2.89
CA ALA A 266 -0.14 -25.72 2.84
C ALA A 266 0.14 -24.86 1.62
N ILE A 267 -0.90 -24.14 1.16
CA ILE A 267 -0.87 -23.25 -0.01
C ILE A 267 -1.19 -21.83 0.43
N ILE A 268 -0.33 -20.88 0.07
CA ILE A 268 -0.52 -19.45 0.31
C ILE A 268 -0.65 -18.74 -1.04
N LEU A 269 -1.82 -18.18 -1.31
CA LEU A 269 -2.11 -17.48 -2.55
C LEU A 269 -1.66 -16.01 -2.44
N CYS A 270 -0.51 -15.69 -3.01
CA CYS A 270 0.01 -14.33 -3.17
C CYS A 270 -0.35 -13.79 -4.56
N THR A 271 -1.62 -13.88 -4.90
CA THR A 271 -2.16 -13.69 -6.26
C THR A 271 -2.74 -12.30 -6.50
N GLY A 272 -2.47 -11.37 -5.57
CA GLY A 272 -2.85 -9.96 -5.66
C GLY A 272 -4.29 -9.67 -5.25
N TYR A 273 -4.73 -8.46 -5.55
CA TYR A 273 -5.98 -7.90 -5.06
C TYR A 273 -6.79 -7.28 -6.21
N GLN A 274 -8.07 -7.07 -5.96
CA GLN A 274 -9.00 -6.43 -6.87
C GLN A 274 -9.26 -4.99 -6.44
N HIS A 275 -9.30 -4.06 -7.40
CA HIS A 275 -9.88 -2.74 -7.16
C HIS A 275 -11.39 -2.91 -7.00
N HIS A 276 -11.91 -2.62 -5.81
CA HIS A 276 -13.29 -2.90 -5.45
C HIS A 276 -13.91 -1.74 -4.66
N PHE A 277 -14.91 -1.11 -5.28
CA PHE A 277 -15.59 0.06 -4.74
C PHE A 277 -17.11 -0.21 -4.72
N PRO A 278 -17.62 -1.07 -3.80
CA PRO A 278 -19.01 -1.50 -3.81
C PRO A 278 -19.99 -0.35 -3.54
N PHE A 279 -19.53 0.67 -2.85
CA PHE A 279 -20.31 1.86 -2.47
C PHE A 279 -20.47 2.90 -3.60
N LEU A 280 -19.78 2.77 -4.70
CA LEU A 280 -19.93 3.68 -5.84
C LEU A 280 -20.96 3.16 -6.85
N GLU A 281 -21.74 4.04 -7.44
CA GLU A 281 -22.55 3.72 -8.61
C GLU A 281 -21.69 3.28 -9.80
N SER A 282 -22.27 2.50 -10.72
CA SER A 282 -21.50 1.88 -11.81
C SER A 282 -20.79 2.86 -12.73
N SER A 283 -21.37 4.05 -12.92
CA SER A 283 -20.81 5.17 -13.71
C SER A 283 -19.60 5.84 -13.05
N LEU A 284 -19.45 5.68 -11.75
CA LEU A 284 -18.39 6.30 -10.95
C LEU A 284 -17.26 5.33 -10.60
N LYS A 285 -17.41 4.03 -10.93
CA LYS A 285 -16.46 2.98 -10.53
C LYS A 285 -15.24 2.93 -11.39
N LEU A 286 -14.08 3.16 -10.81
CA LEU A 286 -12.79 2.81 -11.42
C LEU A 286 -12.73 1.28 -11.62
N ARG A 287 -12.48 0.87 -12.86
CA ARG A 287 -12.31 -0.53 -13.26
C ARG A 287 -10.90 -0.71 -13.82
N THR A 288 -10.04 -1.25 -13.00
CA THR A 288 -8.65 -1.48 -13.35
C THR A 288 -8.09 -2.70 -12.61
N HIS A 289 -6.89 -3.10 -12.94
CA HIS A 289 -6.06 -4.00 -12.15
C HIS A 289 -4.88 -3.22 -11.59
N ASN A 290 -4.05 -3.85 -10.76
CA ASN A 290 -2.85 -3.19 -10.22
C ASN A 290 -1.87 -2.84 -11.34
N ARG A 291 -1.62 -1.54 -11.54
CA ARG A 291 -0.75 -0.98 -12.57
C ARG A 291 -0.21 0.40 -12.15
N MET A 292 0.85 0.85 -12.83
CA MET A 292 1.52 2.10 -12.48
C MET A 292 0.68 3.35 -12.76
N HIS A 293 -0.19 3.31 -13.79
CA HIS A 293 -1.13 4.39 -14.10
C HIS A 293 -2.51 3.82 -14.42
N PRO A 294 -3.47 3.86 -13.49
CA PRO A 294 -4.85 3.45 -13.76
C PRO A 294 -5.48 4.34 -14.84
N PRO A 295 -6.04 3.77 -15.93
CA PRO A 295 -6.66 4.55 -16.99
C PRO A 295 -7.93 5.24 -16.50
N HIS A 296 -8.33 6.28 -17.23
CA HIS A 296 -9.53 7.08 -16.97
C HIS A 296 -9.43 7.99 -15.75
N LEU A 297 -8.20 8.22 -15.29
CA LEU A 297 -7.87 9.13 -14.19
C LEU A 297 -6.88 10.19 -14.66
N TYR A 298 -7.36 11.42 -14.93
CA TYR A 298 -6.44 12.53 -15.17
C TYR A 298 -5.48 12.73 -14.00
N LYS A 299 -4.19 12.80 -14.30
CA LYS A 299 -3.09 12.81 -13.32
C LYS A 299 -3.16 11.61 -12.36
N GLY A 300 -3.73 10.48 -12.79
CA GLY A 300 -3.92 9.32 -11.91
C GLY A 300 -4.82 9.58 -10.70
N ILE A 301 -5.58 10.66 -10.69
CA ILE A 301 -6.36 11.16 -9.54
C ILE A 301 -7.81 11.43 -9.92
N MET A 302 -8.06 12.32 -10.90
CA MET A 302 -9.39 12.84 -11.20
C MET A 302 -10.13 11.95 -12.20
N TRP A 303 -11.34 11.55 -11.85
CA TRP A 303 -12.23 10.81 -12.75
C TRP A 303 -12.57 11.65 -13.98
N LEU A 304 -12.24 11.18 -15.18
CA LEU A 304 -12.35 11.97 -16.42
C LEU A 304 -13.78 12.42 -16.73
N ASP A 305 -14.78 11.63 -16.37
CA ASP A 305 -16.18 11.99 -16.62
C ASP A 305 -16.74 12.96 -15.59
N ASN A 306 -16.14 13.02 -14.40
CA ASN A 306 -16.50 13.97 -13.34
C ASN A 306 -15.30 14.25 -12.42
N PRO A 307 -14.51 15.30 -12.67
CA PRO A 307 -13.31 15.61 -11.89
C PRO A 307 -13.54 15.96 -10.40
N LYS A 308 -14.80 16.12 -9.99
CA LYS A 308 -15.16 16.28 -8.56
C LYS A 308 -15.08 14.94 -7.81
N LEU A 309 -15.01 13.82 -8.52
CA LEU A 309 -14.67 12.50 -7.95
C LEU A 309 -13.18 12.25 -8.16
N MET A 310 -12.48 11.98 -7.07
CA MET A 310 -11.04 11.77 -7.06
C MET A 310 -10.70 10.44 -6.41
N TYR A 311 -9.64 9.78 -6.90
CA TYR A 311 -9.12 8.53 -6.36
C TYR A 311 -7.67 8.73 -5.95
N LEU A 312 -7.29 8.36 -4.74
CA LEU A 312 -5.93 8.45 -4.26
C LEU A 312 -5.33 7.08 -3.99
N GLY A 313 -4.07 6.90 -4.40
CA GLY A 313 -3.30 5.70 -4.10
C GLY A 313 -3.77 4.44 -4.85
N MET A 314 -4.30 4.59 -6.07
CA MET A 314 -4.82 3.45 -6.87
C MET A 314 -3.76 2.80 -7.75
N GLN A 315 -2.55 3.33 -7.76
CA GLN A 315 -1.40 2.87 -8.54
C GLN A 315 -0.68 1.71 -7.86
N ASP A 316 0.02 0.88 -8.64
CA ASP A 316 1.14 0.08 -8.16
C ASP A 316 2.28 1.00 -7.67
N GLN A 317 3.01 0.63 -6.60
CA GLN A 317 3.70 1.62 -5.79
C GLN A 317 5.17 1.27 -5.53
N PHE A 318 6.06 2.20 -5.92
CA PHE A 318 7.38 2.39 -5.33
C PHE A 318 7.33 3.55 -4.33
N TYR A 319 7.00 4.75 -4.78
CA TYR A 319 6.90 6.00 -3.99
C TYR A 319 5.63 6.05 -3.13
N THR A 320 5.42 5.13 -2.23
CA THR A 320 4.15 4.95 -1.52
C THR A 320 3.65 6.24 -0.85
N PHE A 321 4.32 6.72 0.19
CA PHE A 321 3.80 7.86 0.99
C PHE A 321 4.01 9.20 0.30
N SER A 322 5.17 9.44 -0.31
CA SER A 322 5.44 10.68 -1.05
C SER A 322 4.52 10.84 -2.27
N MET A 323 4.16 9.73 -2.94
CA MET A 323 3.16 9.75 -4.00
C MET A 323 1.76 10.09 -3.47
N PHE A 324 1.35 9.52 -2.34
CA PHE A 324 0.05 9.84 -1.73
C PHE A 324 -0.04 11.32 -1.37
N ASP A 325 1.04 11.88 -0.83
CA ASP A 325 1.10 13.30 -0.54
C ASP A 325 1.05 14.17 -1.81
N ALA A 326 1.85 13.84 -2.83
CA ALA A 326 1.83 14.56 -4.10
C ALA A 326 0.41 14.59 -4.70
N GLN A 327 -0.29 13.45 -4.68
CA GLN A 327 -1.69 13.35 -5.11
C GLN A 327 -2.62 14.20 -4.23
N ALA A 328 -2.47 14.12 -2.91
CA ALA A 328 -3.31 14.84 -1.96
C ALA A 328 -3.15 16.37 -2.06
N TRP A 329 -1.92 16.86 -2.24
CA TRP A 329 -1.65 18.29 -2.46
C TRP A 329 -2.22 18.75 -3.79
N TYR A 330 -2.08 17.98 -4.85
CA TYR A 330 -2.66 18.30 -6.15
C TYR A 330 -4.20 18.34 -6.07
N ALA A 331 -4.83 17.34 -5.48
CA ALA A 331 -6.28 17.28 -5.28
C ALA A 331 -6.80 18.47 -4.44
N ARG A 332 -6.10 18.79 -3.34
CA ARG A 332 -6.39 19.98 -2.53
C ARG A 332 -6.35 21.26 -3.36
N ASP A 333 -5.32 21.45 -4.16
CA ASP A 333 -5.13 22.70 -4.88
C ASP A 333 -6.12 22.87 -6.05
N VAL A 334 -6.61 21.76 -6.64
CA VAL A 334 -7.76 21.78 -7.55
C VAL A 334 -9.03 22.21 -6.80
N ILE A 335 -9.31 21.61 -5.64
CA ILE A 335 -10.52 21.94 -4.84
C ILE A 335 -10.49 23.38 -4.33
N LEU A 336 -9.31 23.92 -3.97
CA LEU A 336 -9.14 25.31 -3.56
C LEU A 336 -9.09 26.30 -4.74
N GLY A 337 -9.19 25.82 -5.99
CA GLY A 337 -9.13 26.66 -7.20
C GLY A 337 -7.75 27.25 -7.51
N ARG A 338 -6.69 26.74 -6.89
CA ARG A 338 -5.29 27.13 -7.16
C ARG A 338 -4.77 26.54 -8.45
N ILE A 339 -5.23 25.34 -8.79
CA ILE A 339 -4.96 24.65 -10.07
C ILE A 339 -6.25 24.65 -10.88
N GLN A 340 -6.19 25.20 -12.10
CA GLN A 340 -7.28 25.15 -13.05
C GLN A 340 -7.14 23.90 -13.89
N LEU A 341 -8.20 23.07 -13.94
CA LEU A 341 -8.19 21.88 -14.79
C LEU A 341 -8.29 22.27 -16.25
N PRO A 342 -7.58 21.59 -17.16
CA PRO A 342 -7.71 21.79 -18.61
C PRO A 342 -9.05 21.22 -19.10
N SER A 343 -9.32 21.34 -20.41
CA SER A 343 -10.51 20.75 -21.03
C SER A 343 -10.55 19.23 -20.84
N LYS A 344 -11.74 18.63 -20.94
CA LYS A 344 -11.90 17.17 -20.84
C LYS A 344 -11.06 16.44 -21.90
N GLU A 345 -10.97 16.99 -23.10
CA GLU A 345 -10.18 16.46 -24.21
C GLU A 345 -8.67 16.47 -23.88
N GLU A 346 -8.19 17.54 -23.30
CA GLU A 346 -6.78 17.66 -22.87
C GLU A 346 -6.47 16.70 -21.71
N MET A 347 -7.38 16.58 -20.73
CA MET A 347 -7.25 15.62 -19.63
C MET A 347 -7.19 14.17 -20.14
N ALA A 348 -8.07 13.81 -21.09
CA ALA A 348 -8.10 12.49 -21.69
C ALA A 348 -6.83 12.20 -22.52
N LYS A 349 -6.27 13.20 -23.18
CA LYS A 349 -5.02 13.08 -23.93
C LYS A 349 -3.82 12.87 -23.00
N ASP A 350 -3.77 13.57 -21.86
CA ASP A 350 -2.72 13.39 -20.85
C ASP A 350 -2.79 11.98 -20.26
N ASP A 351 -3.99 11.53 -19.84
CA ASP A 351 -4.21 10.17 -19.32
C ASP A 351 -3.75 9.10 -20.31
N ALA A 352 -4.16 9.21 -21.58
CA ALA A 352 -3.75 8.27 -22.63
C ALA A 352 -2.22 8.27 -22.85
N ALA A 353 -1.56 9.41 -22.69
CA ALA A 353 -0.10 9.49 -22.83
C ALA A 353 0.61 8.76 -21.69
N TRP A 354 0.14 8.88 -20.45
CA TRP A 354 0.65 8.15 -19.32
C TRP A 354 0.41 6.64 -19.43
N VAL A 355 -0.78 6.21 -19.83
CA VAL A 355 -1.11 4.80 -20.11
C VAL A 355 -0.17 4.21 -21.16
N LYS A 356 0.02 4.91 -22.29
CA LYS A 356 0.91 4.46 -23.36
C LYS A 356 2.37 4.36 -22.89
N ARG A 357 2.81 5.28 -22.05
CA ARG A 357 4.17 5.26 -21.47
C ARG A 357 4.35 4.07 -20.54
N GLU A 358 3.36 3.77 -19.70
CA GLU A 358 3.38 2.59 -18.81
C GLU A 358 3.47 1.29 -19.61
N GLU A 359 2.69 1.15 -20.68
CA GLU A 359 2.68 -0.06 -21.53
C GLU A 359 4.03 -0.33 -22.21
N ALA A 360 4.89 0.66 -22.32
CA ALA A 360 6.23 0.53 -22.88
C ALA A 360 7.30 0.11 -21.87
N LEU A 361 6.98 0.09 -20.55
CA LEU A 361 7.94 -0.25 -19.49
C LEU A 361 8.32 -1.72 -19.52
N LYS A 362 9.60 -2.01 -19.36
CA LYS A 362 10.16 -3.37 -19.51
C LYS A 362 10.55 -4.02 -18.19
N ASP A 363 11.05 -3.23 -17.24
CA ASP A 363 11.63 -3.71 -16.00
C ASP A 363 11.32 -2.83 -14.78
N ALA A 364 11.83 -3.21 -13.62
CA ALA A 364 11.64 -2.48 -12.38
C ALA A 364 12.32 -1.09 -12.40
N PHE A 365 13.47 -0.95 -13.07
CA PHE A 365 14.20 0.30 -13.12
C PHE A 365 13.44 1.36 -13.92
N GLU A 366 12.87 0.98 -15.07
CA GLU A 366 12.02 1.87 -15.86
C GLU A 366 10.73 2.25 -15.12
N LYS A 367 10.18 1.35 -14.29
CA LYS A 367 9.02 1.64 -13.44
C LYS A 367 9.35 2.64 -12.32
N ILE A 368 10.53 2.54 -11.71
CA ILE A 368 11.03 3.51 -10.72
C ILE A 368 11.12 4.90 -11.35
N ASP A 369 11.76 5.02 -12.51
CA ASP A 369 11.88 6.28 -13.25
C ASP A 369 10.50 6.85 -13.63
N PHE A 370 9.60 6.00 -14.12
CA PHE A 370 8.24 6.38 -14.49
C PHE A 370 7.48 7.00 -13.31
N GLN A 371 7.55 6.38 -12.13
CA GLN A 371 6.83 6.89 -10.95
C GLN A 371 7.52 8.12 -10.35
N ALA A 372 8.84 8.23 -10.46
CA ALA A 372 9.58 9.44 -10.11
C ALA A 372 9.12 10.63 -10.95
N ASP A 373 8.99 10.45 -12.26
CA ASP A 373 8.50 11.50 -13.16
C ASP A 373 7.06 11.89 -12.85
N TYR A 374 6.22 10.91 -12.50
CA TYR A 374 4.85 11.17 -12.05
C TYR A 374 4.81 12.02 -10.78
N VAL A 375 5.61 11.68 -9.77
CA VAL A 375 5.71 12.46 -8.52
C VAL A 375 6.24 13.87 -8.80
N ARG A 376 7.28 14.01 -9.65
CA ARG A 376 7.80 15.33 -10.07
C ARG A 376 6.74 16.19 -10.73
N ASP A 377 5.96 15.60 -11.65
CA ASP A 377 4.90 16.31 -12.36
C ASP A 377 3.84 16.89 -11.41
N LEU A 378 3.43 16.14 -10.39
CA LEU A 378 2.48 16.63 -9.38
C LEU A 378 3.10 17.66 -8.43
N CYS A 379 4.32 17.43 -7.96
CA CYS A 379 4.99 18.34 -7.03
C CYS A 379 5.36 19.69 -7.67
N ALA A 380 5.62 19.72 -8.97
CA ALA A 380 6.05 20.93 -9.68
C ALA A 380 5.02 22.07 -9.66
N VAL A 381 3.73 21.77 -9.43
CA VAL A 381 2.62 22.74 -9.48
C VAL A 381 1.93 22.94 -8.12
N THR A 382 2.49 22.36 -7.05
CA THR A 382 1.95 22.46 -5.68
C THR A 382 2.98 23.05 -4.72
N ASP A 383 2.56 23.35 -3.49
CA ASP A 383 3.45 23.76 -2.41
C ASP A 383 3.88 22.57 -1.50
N TYR A 384 3.85 21.33 -2.03
CA TYR A 384 4.39 20.17 -1.31
C TYR A 384 5.89 20.41 -1.04
N PRO A 385 6.38 20.14 0.18
CA PRO A 385 7.79 20.32 0.48
C PRO A 385 8.70 19.54 -0.47
N SER A 386 9.78 20.17 -0.90
CA SER A 386 10.77 19.54 -1.77
C SER A 386 11.56 18.45 -1.04
N PHE A 387 11.88 17.40 -1.73
CA PHE A 387 12.80 16.35 -1.32
C PHE A 387 13.64 15.90 -2.52
N ASP A 388 14.73 15.21 -2.28
CA ASP A 388 15.65 14.77 -3.34
C ASP A 388 15.08 13.53 -4.06
N ILE A 389 14.28 13.75 -5.11
CA ILE A 389 13.68 12.68 -5.91
C ILE A 389 14.77 11.89 -6.67
N ASP A 390 15.86 12.52 -7.08
CA ASP A 390 16.94 11.83 -7.79
C ASP A 390 17.70 10.88 -6.87
N LEU A 391 17.93 11.28 -5.61
CA LEU A 391 18.44 10.38 -4.59
C LEU A 391 17.48 9.21 -4.35
N THR A 392 16.17 9.47 -4.25
CA THR A 392 15.16 8.40 -4.07
C THR A 392 15.18 7.40 -5.24
N VAL A 393 15.34 7.87 -6.48
CA VAL A 393 15.53 7.00 -7.67
C VAL A 393 16.76 6.13 -7.51
N ALA A 394 17.89 6.74 -7.13
CA ALA A 394 19.15 6.02 -6.96
C ALA A 394 19.02 4.92 -5.88
N GLU A 395 18.41 5.25 -4.75
CA GLU A 395 18.22 4.33 -3.64
C GLU A 395 17.24 3.18 -3.96
N PHE A 396 16.15 3.43 -4.69
CA PHE A 396 15.30 2.34 -5.18
C PHE A 396 16.04 1.42 -6.14
N LYS A 397 16.87 1.96 -7.02
CA LYS A 397 17.69 1.15 -7.94
C LYS A 397 18.75 0.35 -7.19
N GLU A 398 19.39 0.93 -6.18
CA GLU A 398 20.33 0.24 -5.30
C GLU A 398 19.63 -0.90 -4.53
N TRP A 399 18.44 -0.63 -3.95
CA TRP A 399 17.63 -1.64 -3.29
C TRP A 399 17.28 -2.82 -4.20
N GLU A 400 16.90 -2.59 -5.47
CA GLU A 400 16.66 -3.66 -6.44
C GLU A 400 17.94 -4.48 -6.71
N HIS A 401 19.09 -3.83 -6.85
CA HIS A 401 20.37 -4.53 -6.97
C HIS A 401 20.72 -5.34 -5.72
N ASP A 402 20.54 -4.78 -4.54
CA ASP A 402 20.80 -5.47 -3.27
C ASP A 402 19.98 -6.74 -3.12
N LYS A 403 18.71 -6.75 -3.56
CA LYS A 403 17.88 -7.95 -3.60
C LYS A 403 18.42 -9.00 -4.56
N GLN A 404 18.87 -8.59 -5.75
CA GLN A 404 19.47 -9.50 -6.73
C GLN A 404 20.78 -10.13 -6.19
N ASP A 405 21.55 -9.36 -5.46
CA ASP A 405 22.81 -9.83 -4.89
C ASP A 405 22.59 -10.77 -3.71
N SER A 406 21.72 -10.40 -2.78
CA SER A 406 21.44 -11.19 -1.58
C SER A 406 20.03 -10.95 -1.06
N ILE A 407 19.10 -11.81 -1.46
CA ILE A 407 17.69 -11.72 -1.03
C ILE A 407 17.51 -11.92 0.49
N LEU A 408 18.43 -12.59 1.16
CA LEU A 408 18.42 -12.74 2.63
C LEU A 408 19.11 -11.59 3.35
N GLY A 409 19.99 -10.85 2.67
CA GLY A 409 20.86 -9.84 3.28
C GLY A 409 20.49 -8.40 2.98
N TYR A 410 19.64 -8.11 2.00
CA TYR A 410 19.38 -6.75 1.56
C TYR A 410 18.83 -5.83 2.67
N ARG A 411 18.07 -6.38 3.62
CA ARG A 411 17.58 -5.62 4.78
C ARG A 411 18.65 -5.23 5.82
N ASN A 412 19.90 -5.67 5.62
CA ASN A 412 21.04 -5.30 6.48
C ASN A 412 21.83 -4.12 5.89
N LYS A 413 21.21 -3.31 5.04
CA LYS A 413 21.80 -2.14 4.39
C LYS A 413 21.29 -0.84 5.01
N SER A 414 22.02 0.24 4.76
CA SER A 414 21.70 1.59 5.19
C SER A 414 21.50 2.49 3.99
N PHE A 415 20.50 3.37 4.08
CA PHE A 415 20.17 4.34 3.04
C PHE A 415 20.19 5.75 3.61
N LYS A 416 20.14 6.75 2.75
CA LYS A 416 20.23 8.16 3.10
C LYS A 416 18.86 8.83 2.92
N SER A 417 18.39 9.58 3.90
CA SER A 417 17.12 10.31 3.78
C SER A 417 17.16 11.34 2.64
N PRO A 418 16.22 11.29 1.70
CA PRO A 418 16.10 12.30 0.64
C PRO A 418 15.59 13.65 1.16
N CYS A 419 15.11 13.69 2.40
CA CYS A 419 14.58 14.89 3.04
C CYS A 419 15.63 15.60 3.92
N THR A 420 16.41 14.83 4.71
CA THR A 420 17.34 15.38 5.69
C THR A 420 18.82 15.20 5.30
N GLY A 421 19.12 14.25 4.41
CA GLY A 421 20.48 13.85 4.08
C GLY A 421 21.14 12.97 5.15
N THR A 422 20.42 12.58 6.20
CA THR A 422 20.93 11.71 7.27
C THR A 422 21.05 10.27 6.78
N VAL A 423 22.16 9.62 7.10
CA VAL A 423 22.38 8.19 6.81
C VAL A 423 21.84 7.36 7.97
N ALA A 424 21.00 6.36 7.68
CA ALA A 424 20.47 5.46 8.68
C ALA A 424 21.60 4.62 9.33
N PRO A 425 21.52 4.34 10.65
CA PRO A 425 22.39 3.34 11.26
C PRO A 425 22.03 1.92 10.79
N LEU A 426 22.96 0.99 10.85
CA LEU A 426 22.65 -0.42 10.69
C LEU A 426 21.84 -0.91 11.90
N HIS A 427 20.90 -1.83 11.65
CA HIS A 427 20.21 -2.50 12.75
C HIS A 427 21.20 -3.36 13.53
N HIS A 428 21.07 -3.39 14.87
CA HIS A 428 22.00 -4.11 15.76
C HIS A 428 21.99 -5.64 15.58
N THR A 429 20.98 -6.19 14.92
CA THR A 429 20.82 -7.62 14.64
C THR A 429 20.45 -7.80 13.17
N PRO A 430 21.15 -8.63 12.39
CA PRO A 430 20.76 -8.92 11.01
C PRO A 430 19.30 -9.37 10.93
N TRP A 431 18.59 -8.98 9.86
CA TRP A 431 17.16 -9.28 9.72
C TRP A 431 16.82 -10.76 9.90
N LEU A 432 17.67 -11.66 9.38
CA LEU A 432 17.43 -13.11 9.47
C LEU A 432 17.41 -13.62 10.92
N ASP A 433 18.20 -12.99 11.80
CA ASP A 433 18.36 -13.35 13.22
C ASP A 433 17.44 -12.53 14.13
N ALA A 434 16.87 -11.43 13.63
CA ALA A 434 16.01 -10.54 14.39
C ALA A 434 14.60 -11.12 14.51
N MET A 435 14.36 -11.95 15.53
CA MET A 435 13.11 -12.68 15.74
C MET A 435 12.02 -11.88 16.46
N ASP A 436 12.37 -10.72 17.05
CA ASP A 436 11.44 -9.81 17.71
C ASP A 436 11.18 -8.59 16.80
N ASP A 437 9.92 -8.40 16.41
CA ASP A 437 9.43 -7.34 15.52
C ASP A 437 8.83 -6.14 16.30
N THR A 438 9.00 -6.08 17.61
CA THR A 438 8.48 -4.97 18.42
C THR A 438 9.28 -3.69 18.20
N MET A 439 8.58 -2.57 18.21
CA MET A 439 9.19 -1.23 18.12
C MET A 439 10.24 -1.03 19.21
N LYS A 440 9.97 -1.51 20.44
CA LYS A 440 10.89 -1.39 21.57
C LYS A 440 12.23 -2.06 21.29
N THR A 441 12.23 -3.28 20.78
CA THR A 441 13.47 -4.01 20.44
C THR A 441 14.16 -3.37 19.23
N PHE A 442 13.41 -3.01 18.21
CA PHE A 442 13.97 -2.38 17.00
C PHE A 442 14.68 -1.05 17.32
N LEU A 443 14.09 -0.20 18.15
CA LEU A 443 14.67 1.10 18.54
C LEU A 443 15.73 0.99 19.63
N SER A 444 15.95 -0.19 20.21
CA SER A 444 16.99 -0.36 21.24
C SER A 444 18.38 -0.26 20.62
N VAL A 445 19.18 0.66 21.11
CA VAL A 445 20.60 0.72 20.76
C VAL A 445 21.32 -0.33 21.63
N LYS A 446 22.01 -1.30 21.02
CA LYS A 446 23.00 -2.09 21.81
C LYS A 446 24.03 -1.09 22.33
N GLN A 447 24.08 -0.89 23.63
CA GLN A 447 25.25 -0.26 24.25
C GLN A 447 26.47 -1.03 23.76
N ALA A 448 27.37 -0.36 23.05
CA ALA A 448 28.68 -0.91 22.75
C ALA A 448 29.23 -1.38 24.09
N ALA A 449 29.53 -2.68 24.21
CA ALA A 449 30.26 -3.18 25.34
C ALA A 449 31.53 -2.34 25.42
N ALA A 450 31.68 -1.60 26.51
CA ALA A 450 32.91 -0.90 26.82
C ALA A 450 33.98 -2.00 26.99
N GLU A 451 34.86 -2.16 25.96
CA GLU A 451 36.11 -2.88 26.08
C GLU A 451 37.12 -2.01 26.84
#